data_0737b891dc54266b30e2230a25171a7f
#
_entry.id   0737b891dc54266b30e2230a25171a7f
#
_cell.length_a   1.000
_cell.length_b   1.000
_cell.length_c   1.000
_cell.angle_alpha   90.00
_cell.angle_beta   90.00
_cell.angle_gamma   90.00
#
_symmetry.space_group_name_H-M   'P 1'
#
loop_
_entity.id
_entity.type
_entity.pdbx_description
1 polymer ?
#
loop_
_entity_poly.entity_id
_entity_poly.type
_entity_poly.pdbx_seq_one_letter_code
_entity_poly.pdbx_strand_id
1 'polypeptide(L)'
;RDFWEKPGYLGTEPGSNALRDRLQFKSRVVGIHLPGEKSGKAAEEEYSNGVDTAWKKALVDGNGAWIELEEVPCGEDLYLKGVTIGFETGAAVGKTMLLGDIQGRGITIGMCYGMDDMEAVLASVRPGDILTLDNSDYIAVQSYYRHQVPPDPAFHAWDQFRGADGAPVIPQRENIMGPGFCVTGTVQEGTIQGKVILTQSLMDESTCPWCGDWYRSVVKKAKGSEEDFR
;
A
#
# COMPACT_ATOMS: atom_id res chain seq x y z
N ARG A 1 1.07 13.25 -4.54
CA ARG A 1 0.59 14.59 -4.86
C ARG A 1 0.58 14.82 -6.36
N ASP A 2 1.72 14.77 -7.03
CA ASP A 2 1.86 15.04 -8.46
C ASP A 2 0.93 14.19 -9.35
N PHE A 3 0.70 12.94 -8.99
CA PHE A 3 -0.21 12.04 -9.68
C PHE A 3 -1.65 12.59 -9.78
N TRP A 4 -2.10 13.30 -8.73
CA TRP A 4 -3.46 13.84 -8.65
C TRP A 4 -3.58 15.26 -9.20
N GLU A 5 -2.50 16.02 -9.20
CA GLU A 5 -2.52 17.46 -9.47
C GLU A 5 -1.96 17.85 -10.84
N LYS A 6 -1.12 17.01 -11.45
CA LYS A 6 -0.50 17.33 -12.73
C LYS A 6 -1.24 16.73 -13.92
N PRO A 7 -1.43 17.47 -15.00
CA PRO A 7 -2.00 16.94 -16.24
C PRO A 7 -1.16 15.79 -16.81
N GLY A 8 -1.84 14.87 -17.49
CA GLY A 8 -1.19 13.76 -18.18
C GLY A 8 -1.02 12.48 -17.34
N TYR A 9 -1.37 12.49 -16.07
CA TYR A 9 -1.47 11.26 -15.29
C TYR A 9 -2.87 10.65 -15.44
N LEU A 10 -2.94 9.36 -15.71
CA LEU A 10 -4.20 8.65 -15.96
C LEU A 10 -5.17 8.64 -14.77
N GLY A 11 -4.66 8.85 -13.56
CA GLY A 11 -5.49 8.87 -12.34
C GLY A 11 -6.46 10.04 -12.26
N THR A 12 -6.18 11.13 -12.98
CA THR A 12 -6.99 12.35 -12.95
C THR A 12 -8.04 12.41 -14.05
N GLU A 13 -7.99 11.48 -15.00
CA GLU A 13 -8.96 11.44 -16.11
C GLU A 13 -10.34 10.99 -15.61
N PRO A 14 -11.41 11.67 -16.04
CA PRO A 14 -12.77 11.27 -15.68
C PRO A 14 -13.05 9.81 -16.01
N GLY A 15 -13.61 9.08 -15.06
CA GLY A 15 -13.94 7.65 -15.21
C GLY A 15 -12.75 6.70 -15.02
N SER A 16 -11.57 7.19 -14.62
CA SER A 16 -10.45 6.32 -14.30
C SER A 16 -10.73 5.47 -13.06
N ASN A 17 -10.20 4.24 -13.04
CA ASN A 17 -10.28 3.37 -11.87
C ASN A 17 -9.65 4.03 -10.63
N ALA A 18 -8.57 4.80 -10.83
CA ALA A 18 -7.91 5.48 -9.73
C ALA A 18 -8.83 6.50 -9.03
N LEU A 19 -9.61 7.28 -9.81
CA LEU A 19 -10.60 8.20 -9.23
C LEU A 19 -11.76 7.46 -8.55
N ARG A 20 -12.23 6.38 -9.14
CA ARG A 20 -13.31 5.56 -8.56
C ARG A 20 -12.87 4.94 -7.23
N ASP A 21 -11.68 4.39 -7.18
CA ASP A 21 -11.16 3.63 -6.05
C ASP A 21 -10.57 4.55 -4.95
N ARG A 22 -10.44 5.86 -5.24
CA ARG A 22 -9.90 6.84 -4.30
C ARG A 22 -10.87 7.08 -3.15
N LEU A 23 -10.38 6.86 -1.94
CA LEU A 23 -11.07 7.18 -0.70
C LEU A 23 -10.38 8.36 -0.01
N GLN A 24 -11.15 9.39 0.29
CA GLN A 24 -10.78 10.46 1.21
C GLN A 24 -11.98 10.74 2.11
N PHE A 25 -11.90 10.32 3.35
CA PHE A 25 -13.03 10.39 4.28
C PHE A 25 -12.55 10.89 5.64
N LYS A 26 -13.26 11.88 6.17
CA LYS A 26 -12.96 12.48 7.46
C LYS A 26 -14.05 12.15 8.47
N SER A 27 -13.66 11.77 9.68
CA SER A 27 -14.59 11.45 10.74
C SER A 27 -14.06 11.84 12.11
N ARG A 28 -14.96 11.84 13.08
CA ARG A 28 -14.67 12.08 14.49
C ARG A 28 -14.59 10.75 15.23
N VAL A 29 -13.61 10.63 16.10
CA VAL A 29 -13.51 9.52 17.06
C VAL A 29 -14.59 9.68 18.13
N VAL A 30 -15.38 8.65 18.37
CA VAL A 30 -16.38 8.60 19.44
C VAL A 30 -15.98 7.62 20.55
N GLY A 31 -15.15 6.63 20.25
CA GLY A 31 -14.65 5.68 21.22
C GLY A 31 -13.32 5.06 20.78
N ILE A 32 -12.57 4.54 21.74
CA ILE A 32 -11.33 3.81 21.52
C ILE A 32 -11.33 2.60 22.42
N HIS A 33 -11.08 1.45 21.84
CA HIS A 33 -11.03 0.18 22.54
C HIS A 33 -9.61 -0.36 22.44
N LEU A 34 -8.90 -0.39 23.57
CA LEU A 34 -7.53 -0.88 23.65
C LEU A 34 -7.50 -2.35 24.08
N PRO A 35 -6.45 -3.11 23.71
CA PRO A 35 -6.27 -4.47 24.20
C PRO A 35 -6.27 -4.51 25.73
N GLY A 36 -6.98 -5.47 26.31
CA GLY A 36 -7.05 -5.65 27.77
C GLY A 36 -8.22 -4.96 28.46
N GLU A 37 -8.96 -4.05 27.82
CA GLU A 37 -10.21 -3.51 28.38
C GLU A 37 -11.33 -4.57 28.47
N LYS A 38 -11.25 -5.60 27.64
CA LYS A 38 -12.06 -6.81 27.72
C LYS A 38 -11.12 -8.00 27.83
N SER A 39 -10.63 -8.30 29.00
CA SER A 39 -9.82 -9.52 29.23
C SER A 39 -10.68 -10.70 29.67
N GLY A 40 -10.38 -11.88 29.14
CA GLY A 40 -10.93 -13.15 29.54
C GLY A 40 -11.92 -13.79 28.58
N LYS A 41 -12.59 -14.87 29.02
CA LYS A 41 -13.51 -15.69 28.22
C LYS A 41 -14.59 -14.89 27.45
N ALA A 42 -15.06 -13.78 28.01
CA ALA A 42 -16.08 -12.94 27.39
C ALA A 42 -15.59 -12.26 26.10
N ALA A 43 -14.32 -11.89 26.02
CA ALA A 43 -13.74 -11.37 24.78
C ALA A 43 -13.58 -12.49 23.72
N GLU A 44 -13.12 -13.67 24.14
CA GLU A 44 -13.02 -14.84 23.25
C GLU A 44 -14.38 -15.30 22.72
N GLU A 45 -15.45 -15.26 23.54
CA GLU A 45 -16.80 -15.62 23.11
C GLU A 45 -17.40 -14.60 22.16
N GLU A 46 -17.19 -13.30 22.38
CA GLU A 46 -17.64 -12.24 21.46
C GLU A 46 -16.92 -12.34 20.10
N TYR A 47 -15.64 -12.70 20.10
CA TYR A 47 -14.88 -12.99 18.89
C TYR A 47 -15.26 -14.29 18.19
N SER A 48 -15.71 -15.30 18.94
CA SER A 48 -16.05 -16.60 18.38
C SER A 48 -17.47 -16.68 17.80
N ASN A 49 -18.38 -15.82 18.23
CA ASN A 49 -19.81 -15.89 17.94
C ASN A 49 -20.29 -14.89 16.88
N GLY A 50 -19.69 -14.87 15.71
CA GLY A 50 -20.26 -14.19 14.55
C GLY A 50 -19.47 -13.00 14.01
N VAL A 51 -18.26 -12.79 14.48
CA VAL A 51 -17.34 -11.82 13.85
C VAL A 51 -16.68 -12.46 12.65
N ASP A 52 -16.67 -11.75 11.52
CA ASP A 52 -15.99 -12.18 10.30
C ASP A 52 -14.53 -12.54 10.57
N THR A 53 -14.02 -13.52 9.83
CA THR A 53 -12.63 -13.98 9.95
C THR A 53 -11.63 -12.85 9.65
N ALA A 54 -11.97 -11.95 8.72
CA ALA A 54 -11.14 -10.77 8.39
C ALA A 54 -11.07 -9.81 9.58
N TRP A 55 -12.20 -9.55 10.23
CA TRP A 55 -12.28 -8.73 11.43
C TRP A 55 -11.48 -9.31 12.59
N LYS A 56 -11.62 -10.61 12.83
CA LYS A 56 -10.82 -11.33 13.83
C LYS A 56 -9.33 -11.19 13.56
N LYS A 57 -8.92 -11.37 12.31
CA LYS A 57 -7.53 -11.24 11.91
C LYS A 57 -7.02 -9.81 12.11
N ALA A 58 -7.77 -8.81 11.69
CA ALA A 58 -7.43 -7.41 11.87
C ALA A 58 -7.30 -7.02 13.35
N LEU A 59 -8.18 -7.52 14.20
CA LEU A 59 -8.11 -7.34 15.65
C LEU A 59 -6.86 -7.98 16.26
N VAL A 60 -6.48 -9.16 15.79
CA VAL A 60 -5.25 -9.85 16.24
C VAL A 60 -4.02 -9.12 15.75
N ASP A 61 -3.96 -8.77 14.47
CA ASP A 61 -2.84 -8.06 13.84
C ASP A 61 -2.68 -6.66 14.45
N GLY A 62 -3.80 -6.00 14.82
CA GLY A 62 -3.83 -4.71 15.50
C GLY A 62 -3.79 -4.78 17.03
N ASN A 63 -3.30 -5.88 17.61
CA ASN A 63 -3.33 -6.12 19.06
C ASN A 63 -4.74 -6.04 19.69
N GLY A 64 -5.77 -6.24 18.89
CA GLY A 64 -7.16 -6.16 19.33
C GLY A 64 -7.68 -4.74 19.57
N ALA A 65 -6.92 -3.73 19.20
CA ALA A 65 -7.36 -2.34 19.28
C ALA A 65 -8.30 -1.98 18.14
N TRP A 66 -9.31 -1.16 18.42
CA TRP A 66 -10.16 -0.59 17.39
C TRP A 66 -10.68 0.80 17.81
N ILE A 67 -11.01 1.62 16.81
CA ILE A 67 -11.49 2.99 16.99
C ILE A 67 -12.93 3.07 16.50
N GLU A 68 -13.83 3.56 17.34
CA GLU A 68 -15.20 3.84 16.93
C GLU A 68 -15.31 5.26 16.38
N LEU A 69 -15.94 5.39 15.21
CA LEU A 69 -16.13 6.66 14.52
C LEU A 69 -17.59 7.12 14.53
N GLU A 70 -17.79 8.42 14.44
CA GLU A 70 -19.11 9.03 14.28
C GLU A 70 -19.78 8.58 12.99
N GLU A 71 -19.00 8.55 11.91
CA GLU A 71 -19.39 8.04 10.60
C GLU A 71 -18.23 7.24 9.98
N VAL A 72 -18.56 6.28 9.14
CA VAL A 72 -17.58 5.50 8.35
C VAL A 72 -17.93 5.57 6.87
N PRO A 73 -16.96 5.46 5.96
CA PRO A 73 -17.25 5.37 4.55
C PRO A 73 -18.11 4.13 4.28
N CYS A 74 -19.10 4.27 3.39
CA CYS A 74 -20.00 3.20 3.01
C CYS A 74 -20.17 3.17 1.48
N GLY A 75 -20.41 1.99 0.92
CA GLY A 75 -20.62 1.77 -0.50
C GLY A 75 -20.38 0.31 -0.86
N GLU A 76 -21.07 -0.18 -1.89
CA GLU A 76 -20.93 -1.56 -2.37
C GLU A 76 -19.54 -1.81 -2.99
N ASP A 77 -18.91 -0.77 -3.57
CA ASP A 77 -17.61 -0.83 -4.25
C ASP A 77 -16.50 -0.12 -3.46
N LEU A 78 -16.57 -0.12 -2.13
CA LEU A 78 -15.60 0.57 -1.30
C LEU A 78 -14.22 -0.09 -1.39
N TYR A 79 -13.22 0.65 -1.86
CA TYR A 79 -11.85 0.17 -2.01
C TYR A 79 -11.00 0.57 -0.81
N LEU A 80 -10.72 -0.39 0.07
CA LEU A 80 -10.02 -0.15 1.34
C LEU A 80 -8.51 -0.43 1.29
N LYS A 81 -7.98 -0.97 0.19
CA LYS A 81 -6.53 -1.24 0.11
C LYS A 81 -5.69 0.02 0.23
N GLY A 82 -4.69 -0.06 1.07
CA GLY A 82 -3.72 1.02 1.29
C GLY A 82 -4.29 2.26 1.99
N VAL A 83 -5.47 2.14 2.60
CA VAL A 83 -6.03 3.23 3.39
C VAL A 83 -5.18 3.49 4.62
N THR A 84 -4.73 4.73 4.77
CA THR A 84 -4.07 5.22 5.97
C THR A 84 -5.06 5.95 6.86
N ILE A 85 -4.88 5.81 8.17
CA ILE A 85 -5.55 6.58 9.21
C ILE A 85 -4.61 7.71 9.58
N GLY A 86 -4.94 8.94 9.21
CA GLY A 86 -4.16 10.13 9.58
C GLY A 86 -4.87 10.94 10.66
N PHE A 87 -4.20 11.30 11.74
CA PHE A 87 -4.79 12.09 12.81
C PHE A 87 -4.57 13.59 12.56
N GLU A 88 -5.67 14.36 12.56
CA GLU A 88 -5.66 15.81 12.28
C GLU A 88 -5.74 16.66 13.55
N THR A 89 -6.28 16.10 14.64
CA THR A 89 -6.40 16.79 15.94
C THR A 89 -5.96 15.89 17.08
N GLY A 90 -5.80 16.45 18.27
CA GLY A 90 -5.42 15.74 19.47
C GLY A 90 -3.91 15.47 19.57
N ALA A 91 -3.52 14.60 20.48
CA ALA A 91 -2.12 14.29 20.75
C ALA A 91 -1.47 13.40 19.67
N ALA A 92 -2.28 12.76 18.83
CA ALA A 92 -1.82 11.92 17.72
C ALA A 92 -1.63 12.69 16.40
N VAL A 93 -1.76 14.01 16.38
CA VAL A 93 -1.60 14.83 15.18
C VAL A 93 -0.31 14.52 14.44
N GLY A 94 -0.44 14.31 13.12
CA GLY A 94 0.68 14.00 12.23
C GLY A 94 1.15 12.55 12.29
N LYS A 95 0.55 11.71 13.13
CA LYS A 95 0.78 10.28 13.15
C LYS A 95 -0.13 9.58 12.15
N THR A 96 0.36 8.48 11.59
CA THR A 96 -0.37 7.67 10.61
C THR A 96 -0.30 6.19 10.97
N MET A 97 -1.38 5.48 10.68
CA MET A 97 -1.48 4.04 10.80
C MET A 97 -2.16 3.47 9.56
N LEU A 98 -2.03 2.18 9.30
CA LEU A 98 -2.80 1.51 8.25
C LEU A 98 -4.16 1.08 8.78
N LEU A 99 -5.18 1.23 7.94
CA LEU A 99 -6.49 0.65 8.18
C LEU A 99 -6.42 -0.88 8.02
N GLY A 100 -6.97 -1.61 8.97
CA GLY A 100 -7.17 -3.05 8.86
C GLY A 100 -8.47 -3.37 8.15
N ASP A 101 -9.60 -3.03 8.78
CA ASP A 101 -10.95 -3.29 8.27
C ASP A 101 -11.96 -2.30 8.88
N ILE A 102 -13.18 -2.28 8.32
CA ILE A 102 -14.31 -1.49 8.81
C ILE A 102 -15.47 -2.43 9.10
N GLN A 103 -16.00 -2.39 10.32
CA GLN A 103 -17.23 -3.10 10.66
C GLN A 103 -18.16 -2.20 11.50
N GLY A 104 -19.38 -2.00 10.99
CA GLY A 104 -20.29 -1.05 11.60
C GLY A 104 -19.65 0.32 11.65
N ARG A 105 -19.47 0.87 12.83
CA ARG A 105 -18.79 2.15 13.07
C ARG A 105 -17.36 2.01 13.57
N GLY A 106 -16.85 0.78 13.67
CA GLY A 106 -15.52 0.46 14.15
C GLY A 106 -14.52 0.32 13.01
N ILE A 107 -13.31 0.83 13.20
CA ILE A 107 -12.16 0.60 12.35
C ILE A 107 -11.06 -0.11 13.13
N THR A 108 -10.43 -1.10 12.52
CA THR A 108 -9.26 -1.78 13.07
C THR A 108 -7.97 -1.25 12.46
N ILE A 109 -6.87 -1.53 13.14
CA ILE A 109 -5.54 -1.13 12.71
C ILE A 109 -4.90 -2.29 11.97
N GLY A 110 -4.40 -2.03 10.78
CA GLY A 110 -3.64 -2.99 9.99
C GLY A 110 -2.20 -3.11 10.45
N MET A 111 -1.48 -4.04 9.85
CA MET A 111 -0.07 -4.25 10.14
C MET A 111 0.79 -3.09 9.64
N CYS A 112 1.45 -2.38 10.56
CA CYS A 112 2.19 -1.15 10.29
C CYS A 112 3.71 -1.41 10.32
N TYR A 113 4.28 -1.94 9.25
CA TYR A 113 5.73 -2.05 9.14
C TYR A 113 6.39 -0.68 8.97
N GLY A 114 7.35 -0.37 9.85
CA GLY A 114 8.14 0.85 9.77
C GLY A 114 7.37 2.15 10.04
N MET A 115 6.18 2.04 10.60
CA MET A 115 5.38 3.18 11.06
C MET A 115 5.65 3.49 12.54
N ASP A 116 5.01 4.53 13.04
CA ASP A 116 5.07 4.93 14.46
C ASP A 116 4.63 3.77 15.39
N ASP A 117 5.08 3.84 16.64
CA ASP A 117 4.65 2.91 17.67
C ASP A 117 3.10 2.96 17.83
N MET A 118 2.46 1.90 17.39
CA MET A 118 1.02 1.79 17.32
C MET A 118 0.36 1.89 18.70
N GLU A 119 0.94 1.27 19.72
CA GLU A 119 0.39 1.31 21.08
C GLU A 119 0.43 2.73 21.64
N ALA A 120 1.56 3.41 21.48
CA ALA A 120 1.73 4.79 21.93
C ALA A 120 0.79 5.76 21.20
N VAL A 121 0.61 5.59 19.89
CA VAL A 121 -0.33 6.40 19.10
C VAL A 121 -1.75 6.18 19.58
N LEU A 122 -2.21 4.93 19.66
CA LEU A 122 -3.58 4.60 20.11
C LEU A 122 -3.85 5.06 21.54
N ALA A 123 -2.89 4.92 22.44
CA ALA A 123 -3.00 5.41 23.82
C ALA A 123 -3.14 6.93 23.90
N SER A 124 -2.75 7.67 22.86
CA SER A 124 -2.84 9.12 22.79
C SER A 124 -4.16 9.65 22.20
N VAL A 125 -4.87 8.83 21.41
CA VAL A 125 -6.14 9.19 20.75
C VAL A 125 -7.27 9.31 21.78
N ARG A 126 -8.18 10.26 21.58
CA ARG A 126 -9.31 10.52 22.48
C ARG A 126 -10.61 10.71 21.72
N PRO A 127 -11.76 10.40 22.33
CA PRO A 127 -13.05 10.81 21.78
C PRO A 127 -13.08 12.33 21.53
N GLY A 128 -13.55 12.69 20.33
CA GLY A 128 -13.54 14.07 19.85
C GLY A 128 -12.42 14.38 18.86
N ASP A 129 -11.36 13.58 18.81
CA ASP A 129 -10.31 13.74 17.82
C ASP A 129 -10.85 13.53 16.40
N ILE A 130 -10.25 14.22 15.44
CA ILE A 130 -10.56 14.11 14.02
C ILE A 130 -9.48 13.27 13.34
N LEU A 131 -9.92 12.33 12.52
CA LEU A 131 -9.04 11.56 11.66
C LEU A 131 -9.54 11.53 10.22
N THR A 132 -8.63 11.22 9.33
CA THR A 132 -8.88 11.03 7.89
C THR A 132 -8.48 9.61 7.49
N LEU A 133 -9.35 8.96 6.73
CA LEU A 133 -9.08 7.73 6.02
C LEU A 133 -8.75 8.08 4.57
N ASP A 134 -7.52 7.77 4.12
CA ASP A 134 -7.05 8.20 2.80
C ASP A 134 -6.18 7.11 2.17
N ASN A 135 -6.53 6.69 0.95
CA ASN A 135 -5.73 5.77 0.14
C ASN A 135 -5.11 6.44 -1.10
N SER A 136 -5.17 7.76 -1.19
CA SER A 136 -4.71 8.50 -2.38
C SER A 136 -3.27 8.19 -2.73
N ASP A 137 -2.38 8.10 -1.75
CA ASP A 137 -0.96 7.79 -1.97
C ASP A 137 -0.77 6.36 -2.48
N TYR A 138 -1.49 5.40 -1.90
CA TYR A 138 -1.45 4.01 -2.36
C TYR A 138 -1.93 3.90 -3.81
N ILE A 139 -3.09 4.47 -4.13
CA ILE A 139 -3.65 4.47 -5.49
C ILE A 139 -2.69 5.15 -6.47
N ALA A 140 -2.13 6.29 -6.10
CA ALA A 140 -1.16 7.00 -6.93
C ALA A 140 0.07 6.14 -7.21
N VAL A 141 0.64 5.50 -6.21
CA VAL A 141 1.80 4.62 -6.36
C VAL A 141 1.46 3.43 -7.24
N GLN A 142 0.35 2.74 -6.98
CA GLN A 142 -0.09 1.58 -7.76
C GLN A 142 -0.33 1.92 -9.23
N SER A 143 -1.06 3.00 -9.50
CA SER A 143 -1.35 3.45 -10.85
C SER A 143 -0.08 3.92 -11.57
N TYR A 144 0.80 4.57 -10.84
CA TYR A 144 2.05 5.07 -11.38
C TYR A 144 3.01 3.96 -11.77
N TYR A 145 3.14 2.89 -10.97
CA TYR A 145 3.98 1.74 -11.31
C TYR A 145 3.52 0.99 -12.53
N ARG A 146 2.24 0.85 -12.72
CA ARG A 146 1.66 0.15 -13.89
C ARG A 146 2.01 0.81 -15.21
N HIS A 147 2.36 2.09 -15.21
CA HIS A 147 2.65 2.88 -16.41
C HIS A 147 4.14 3.25 -16.54
N GLN A 148 4.98 2.76 -15.66
CA GLN A 148 6.42 2.94 -15.81
C GLN A 148 6.93 2.08 -16.96
N VAL A 149 7.57 2.72 -17.92
CA VAL A 149 8.12 2.08 -19.11
C VAL A 149 9.61 1.80 -18.88
N PRO A 150 10.07 0.54 -19.05
CA PRO A 150 11.50 0.25 -18.97
C PRO A 150 12.29 1.09 -19.96
N PRO A 151 13.51 1.53 -19.60
CA PRO A 151 14.33 2.32 -20.51
C PRO A 151 14.81 1.53 -21.74
N ASP A 152 14.94 0.18 -21.61
CA ASP A 152 15.38 -0.67 -22.68
C ASP A 152 14.23 -0.95 -23.68
N PRO A 153 14.38 -0.60 -24.97
CA PRO A 153 13.35 -0.82 -25.98
C PRO A 153 13.10 -2.31 -26.29
N ALA A 154 13.96 -3.22 -25.86
CA ALA A 154 13.76 -4.66 -26.03
C ALA A 154 12.56 -5.22 -25.23
N PHE A 155 12.02 -4.44 -24.31
CA PHE A 155 10.82 -4.84 -23.54
C PHE A 155 9.54 -4.50 -24.29
N HIS A 156 9.22 -5.28 -25.31
CA HIS A 156 8.10 -5.04 -26.24
C HIS A 156 6.70 -5.05 -25.58
N ALA A 157 6.53 -5.66 -24.41
CA ALA A 157 5.25 -5.62 -23.68
C ALA A 157 4.82 -4.20 -23.35
N TRP A 158 5.75 -3.26 -23.25
CA TRP A 158 5.51 -1.84 -22.96
C TRP A 158 5.40 -0.95 -24.18
N ASP A 159 5.51 -1.49 -25.39
CA ASP A 159 5.39 -0.70 -26.63
C ASP A 159 4.05 0.02 -26.73
N GLN A 160 2.98 -0.55 -26.13
CA GLN A 160 1.68 0.09 -26.00
C GLN A 160 1.69 1.43 -25.22
N PHE A 161 2.72 1.66 -24.42
CA PHE A 161 2.91 2.89 -23.64
C PHE A 161 4.01 3.79 -24.22
N ARG A 162 4.47 3.50 -25.44
CA ARG A 162 5.46 4.30 -26.16
C ARG A 162 4.83 5.01 -27.35
N GLY A 163 5.26 6.22 -27.62
CA GLY A 163 4.93 6.94 -28.84
C GLY A 163 5.73 6.43 -30.05
N ALA A 164 5.44 6.99 -31.20
CA ALA A 164 6.14 6.63 -32.44
C ALA A 164 7.65 6.92 -32.42
N ASP A 165 8.09 7.79 -31.53
CA ASP A 165 9.49 8.12 -31.26
C ASP A 165 10.15 7.20 -30.24
N GLY A 166 9.42 6.20 -29.71
CA GLY A 166 9.84 5.28 -28.66
C GLY A 166 9.82 5.86 -27.25
N ALA A 167 9.47 7.15 -27.09
CA ALA A 167 9.36 7.77 -25.79
C ALA A 167 8.07 7.34 -25.06
N PRO A 168 8.07 7.27 -23.73
CA PRO A 168 6.86 7.01 -22.96
C PRO A 168 5.80 8.08 -23.22
N VAL A 169 4.55 7.66 -23.48
CA VAL A 169 3.41 8.57 -23.67
C VAL A 169 2.85 9.11 -22.36
N ILE A 170 3.26 8.52 -21.24
CA ILE A 170 2.85 8.89 -19.89
C ILE A 170 4.04 9.45 -19.13
N PRO A 171 3.86 10.47 -18.28
CA PRO A 171 4.94 10.97 -17.45
C PRO A 171 5.61 9.86 -16.65
N GLN A 172 6.94 9.82 -16.72
CA GLN A 172 7.76 8.87 -15.95
C GLN A 172 8.33 9.59 -14.73
N ARG A 173 8.50 8.86 -13.63
CA ARG A 173 9.19 9.39 -12.47
C ARG A 173 10.66 8.95 -12.45
N GLU A 174 11.48 9.72 -11.78
CA GLU A 174 12.82 9.27 -11.42
C GLU A 174 12.74 8.06 -10.50
N ASN A 175 13.60 7.08 -10.71
CA ASN A 175 13.67 5.91 -9.85
C ASN A 175 14.38 6.25 -8.53
N ILE A 176 13.67 6.90 -7.63
CA ILE A 176 14.15 7.24 -6.29
C ILE A 176 13.91 6.14 -5.26
N MET A 177 13.22 5.08 -5.67
CA MET A 177 12.72 4.05 -4.75
C MET A 177 13.67 2.85 -4.56
N GLY A 178 14.74 2.75 -5.34
CA GLY A 178 15.61 1.58 -5.31
C GLY A 178 16.12 1.23 -3.91
N PRO A 179 16.94 2.05 -3.26
CA PRO A 179 17.55 1.70 -1.97
C PRO A 179 16.57 1.69 -0.79
N GLY A 180 15.52 2.50 -0.83
CA GLY A 180 14.59 2.68 0.29
C GLY A 180 13.61 1.52 0.50
N PHE A 181 13.34 0.73 -0.54
CA PHE A 181 12.42 -0.42 -0.50
C PHE A 181 13.13 -1.78 -0.56
N CYS A 182 14.45 -1.81 -0.62
CA CYS A 182 15.20 -3.05 -0.49
C CYS A 182 15.16 -3.52 0.96
N VAL A 183 14.23 -4.38 1.29
CA VAL A 183 14.09 -5.01 2.61
C VAL A 183 15.38 -5.75 3.01
N THR A 184 16.19 -6.13 2.05
CA THR A 184 17.49 -6.81 2.25
C THR A 184 18.64 -5.84 2.48
N GLY A 185 18.46 -4.53 2.30
CA GLY A 185 19.49 -3.51 2.51
C GLY A 185 20.67 -3.55 1.53
N THR A 186 20.62 -4.40 0.52
CA THR A 186 21.72 -4.56 -0.46
C THR A 186 21.20 -4.40 -1.89
N VAL A 187 21.92 -3.64 -2.70
CA VAL A 187 21.67 -3.58 -4.13
C VAL A 187 22.15 -4.89 -4.77
N GLN A 188 21.30 -5.49 -5.58
CA GLN A 188 21.62 -6.72 -6.29
C GLN A 188 22.67 -6.45 -7.39
N GLU A 189 23.84 -7.07 -7.28
CA GLU A 189 24.97 -6.82 -8.19
C GLU A 189 25.08 -7.83 -9.36
N GLY A 190 24.20 -8.82 -9.40
CA GLY A 190 24.18 -9.85 -10.45
C GLY A 190 25.28 -10.90 -10.36
N THR A 191 26.03 -10.95 -9.27
CA THR A 191 27.11 -11.93 -9.02
C THR A 191 26.52 -13.26 -8.54
N ILE A 192 25.60 -13.85 -9.30
CA ILE A 192 24.97 -15.13 -8.96
C ILE A 192 25.99 -16.27 -9.00
N GLN A 193 25.81 -17.24 -8.10
CA GLN A 193 26.55 -18.50 -8.10
C GLN A 193 25.56 -19.64 -8.37
N GLY A 194 25.82 -20.41 -9.44
CA GLY A 194 24.94 -21.47 -9.88
C GLY A 194 23.81 -20.97 -10.80
N LYS A 195 22.86 -21.85 -11.07
CA LYS A 195 21.72 -21.57 -11.97
C LYS A 195 20.55 -21.00 -11.20
N VAL A 196 19.97 -19.93 -11.74
CA VAL A 196 18.84 -19.23 -11.16
C VAL A 196 17.67 -19.24 -12.13
N ILE A 197 16.48 -19.59 -11.65
CA ILE A 197 15.21 -19.40 -12.33
C ILE A 197 14.41 -18.38 -11.54
N LEU A 198 14.07 -17.26 -12.18
CA LEU A 198 13.21 -16.22 -11.61
C LEU A 198 11.84 -16.29 -12.29
N THR A 199 10.81 -16.46 -11.45
CA THR A 199 9.41 -16.32 -11.90
C THR A 199 8.89 -14.99 -11.38
N GLN A 200 8.25 -14.21 -12.26
CA GLN A 200 7.67 -12.91 -11.91
C GLN A 200 6.26 -12.78 -12.46
N SER A 201 5.36 -12.28 -11.65
CA SER A 201 4.01 -11.94 -12.07
C SER A 201 4.02 -10.58 -12.79
N LEU A 202 3.39 -10.53 -13.98
CA LEU A 202 3.20 -9.27 -14.70
C LEU A 202 2.16 -8.36 -14.06
N MET A 203 1.35 -8.91 -13.15
CA MET A 203 0.28 -8.20 -12.43
C MET A 203 0.58 -8.11 -10.93
N ASP A 204 1.87 -8.10 -10.56
CA ASP A 204 2.28 -7.89 -9.19
C ASP A 204 1.96 -6.46 -8.76
N GLU A 205 1.30 -6.30 -7.62
CA GLU A 205 0.91 -4.98 -7.10
C GLU A 205 2.04 -4.28 -6.32
N SER A 206 3.05 -5.01 -5.89
CA SER A 206 4.14 -4.49 -5.05
C SER A 206 5.49 -4.44 -5.76
N THR A 207 5.67 -5.20 -6.83
CA THR A 207 6.94 -5.30 -7.55
C THR A 207 6.78 -4.82 -8.99
N CYS A 208 7.74 -4.05 -9.48
CA CYS A 208 7.73 -3.62 -10.88
C CYS A 208 7.75 -4.86 -11.80
N PRO A 209 6.82 -4.96 -12.77
CA PRO A 209 6.68 -6.16 -13.62
C PRO A 209 7.91 -6.45 -14.51
N TRP A 210 8.86 -5.55 -14.62
CA TRP A 210 10.11 -5.70 -15.38
C TRP A 210 11.35 -5.91 -14.48
N CYS A 211 11.20 -6.09 -13.18
CA CYS A 211 12.33 -6.30 -12.26
C CYS A 211 13.16 -7.54 -12.62
N GLY A 212 12.50 -8.61 -13.07
CA GLY A 212 13.20 -9.83 -13.51
C GLY A 212 14.11 -9.58 -14.71
N ASP A 213 13.61 -8.87 -15.71
CA ASP A 213 14.39 -8.53 -16.89
C ASP A 213 15.51 -7.55 -16.59
N TRP A 214 15.25 -6.59 -15.70
CA TRP A 214 16.30 -5.71 -15.18
C TRP A 214 17.41 -6.55 -14.52
N TYR A 215 17.04 -7.46 -13.62
CA TYR A 215 18.04 -8.27 -12.92
C TYR A 215 18.81 -9.20 -13.87
N ARG A 216 18.17 -9.75 -14.90
CA ARG A 216 18.84 -10.49 -15.98
C ARG A 216 19.92 -9.64 -16.65
N SER A 217 19.62 -8.38 -16.94
CA SER A 217 20.60 -7.48 -17.54
C SER A 217 21.77 -7.18 -16.60
N VAL A 218 21.52 -7.08 -15.29
CA VAL A 218 22.55 -6.91 -14.27
C VAL A 218 23.45 -8.15 -14.18
N VAL A 219 22.87 -9.35 -14.19
CA VAL A 219 23.63 -10.63 -14.24
C VAL A 219 24.50 -10.69 -15.49
N LYS A 220 23.93 -10.40 -16.66
CA LYS A 220 24.66 -10.37 -17.93
C LYS A 220 25.85 -9.41 -17.88
N LYS A 221 25.65 -8.23 -17.31
CA LYS A 221 26.72 -7.23 -17.14
C LYS A 221 27.80 -7.71 -16.18
N ALA A 222 27.43 -8.35 -15.07
CA ALA A 222 28.35 -8.82 -14.03
C ALA A 222 29.17 -10.04 -14.47
N LYS A 223 28.53 -11.00 -15.16
CA LYS A 223 29.13 -12.28 -15.53
C LYS A 223 29.56 -12.38 -17.00
N GLY A 224 29.20 -11.43 -17.84
CA GLY A 224 29.41 -11.49 -19.29
C GLY A 224 28.48 -12.48 -20.03
N SER A 225 27.62 -13.19 -19.30
CA SER A 225 26.66 -14.18 -19.84
C SER A 225 25.41 -14.23 -18.97
N GLU A 226 24.30 -14.62 -19.58
CA GLU A 226 23.03 -14.87 -18.88
C GLU A 226 22.60 -16.34 -18.91
N GLU A 227 23.50 -17.27 -19.30
CA GLU A 227 23.16 -18.68 -19.43
C GLU A 227 22.67 -19.33 -18.15
N ASP A 228 23.15 -18.85 -17.01
CA ASP A 228 22.78 -19.35 -15.69
C ASP A 228 21.54 -18.66 -15.11
N PHE A 229 20.92 -17.73 -15.84
CA PHE A 229 19.75 -16.97 -15.38
C PHE A 229 18.58 -17.08 -16.37
N ARG A 230 17.41 -17.47 -15.84
CA ARG A 230 16.19 -17.63 -16.62
C ARG A 230 14.98 -17.07 -15.90
#